data_ebdf925a17646acbdffb37eece72bf59
#
_entry.id   ebdf925a17646acbdffb37eece72bf59
#
_cell.length_a   1.000
_cell.length_b   1.000
_cell.length_c   1.000
_cell.angle_alpha   90.00
_cell.angle_beta   90.00
_cell.angle_gamma   90.00
#
_symmetry.space_group_name_H-M   'P 1'
#
loop_
_entity.id
_entity.type
_entity.pdbx_description
1 polymer ?
#
loop_
_entity_poly.entity_id
_entity_poly.type
_entity_poly.pdbx_seq_one_letter_code
_entity_poly.pdbx_strand_id
1 'polypeptide(L)'
;MKTLIDICQTYSENWGFRFSSAKSEVLKFCSSKCATITQPLKLYGADIPVVISTKHVGILLNAEFKSMSRTLNACRILRATALSVMKSGIHPSFLNPLTCSKIVFQMCYPKAMFACELWYGLSNTELTMLERSHKYICKTIQGLPARTRSDKCTSLLGWLPVECYIDKCKLQFFGRLCRMDNNLLPKRILLLRLLEFRNKCSKKQDGFVPDLIKIAVKYDLINFVEDFVKSGSFPSKTVWNRYISTSIAKSENNRWQQRISVDSDFEVFRKIHTHIVPHRAWVIAKTNPNFREGAKYIVDLCSVIRSEESPLLCDKCGQFFYNIIEHIMCMCDRLSDLRAKLWEDLISINPIVFSVYLDNLTSSTFTATLLSCYTEYDLDNDNSIYFSKTCITHVQRMCSVFYNS
;
A
#
# COMPACT_ATOMS: atom_id res chain seq x y z
N MET A 1 21.19 17.85 34.36
CA MET A 1 21.48 16.47 33.90
C MET A 1 22.37 15.73 34.86
N LYS A 2 23.55 16.29 35.27
CA LYS A 2 24.46 15.66 36.25
C LYS A 2 23.73 15.24 37.52
N THR A 3 23.02 16.15 38.18
CA THR A 3 22.23 15.88 39.39
C THR A 3 21.23 14.73 39.22
N LEU A 4 20.61 14.60 38.08
CA LEU A 4 19.68 13.47 37.79
C LEU A 4 20.42 12.13 37.72
N ILE A 5 21.60 12.11 37.11
CA ILE A 5 22.44 10.90 37.04
C ILE A 5 22.91 10.52 38.45
N ASP A 6 23.32 11.48 39.25
CA ASP A 6 23.73 11.25 40.64
C ASP A 6 22.59 10.68 41.50
N ILE A 7 21.37 11.20 41.35
CA ILE A 7 20.15 10.65 42.00
C ILE A 7 19.89 9.20 41.53
N CYS A 8 19.96 8.93 40.23
CA CYS A 8 19.78 7.58 39.71
C CYS A 8 20.84 6.61 40.21
N GLN A 9 22.09 7.06 40.32
CA GLN A 9 23.18 6.26 40.84
C GLN A 9 22.93 5.91 42.31
N THR A 10 22.66 6.92 43.17
CA THR A 10 22.34 6.72 44.60
C THR A 10 21.14 5.78 44.78
N TYR A 11 20.09 5.98 43.99
CA TYR A 11 18.91 5.10 44.00
C TYR A 11 19.29 3.65 43.70
N SER A 12 20.08 3.41 42.65
CA SER A 12 20.49 2.07 42.25
C SER A 12 21.37 1.38 43.30
N GLU A 13 22.27 2.13 43.94
CA GLU A 13 23.13 1.66 45.04
C GLU A 13 22.29 1.24 46.24
N ASN A 14 21.30 2.05 46.63
CA ASN A 14 20.38 1.76 47.73
C ASN A 14 19.52 0.51 47.50
N TRP A 15 19.23 0.20 46.25
CA TRP A 15 18.41 -0.98 45.84
C TRP A 15 19.25 -2.18 45.37
N GLY A 16 20.58 -2.11 45.50
CA GLY A 16 21.47 -3.26 45.20
C GLY A 16 21.59 -3.63 43.72
N PHE A 17 21.34 -2.70 42.79
CA PHE A 17 21.57 -2.90 41.36
C PHE A 17 22.47 -1.82 40.77
N ARG A 18 22.96 -2.04 39.54
CA ARG A 18 23.75 -1.04 38.81
C ARG A 18 23.26 -0.87 37.40
N PHE A 19 23.16 0.38 36.95
CA PHE A 19 23.02 0.68 35.52
C PHE A 19 24.31 0.31 34.79
N SER A 20 24.17 -0.24 33.57
CA SER A 20 25.34 -0.56 32.74
C SER A 20 25.90 0.73 32.12
N SER A 21 27.06 1.18 32.56
CA SER A 21 27.76 2.32 31.96
C SER A 21 28.07 2.09 30.48
N ALA A 22 28.45 0.85 30.11
CA ALA A 22 28.74 0.47 28.73
C ALA A 22 27.53 0.49 27.77
N LYS A 23 26.31 0.48 28.32
CA LYS A 23 25.06 0.57 27.55
C LYS A 23 24.36 1.92 27.71
N SER A 24 24.92 2.81 28.53
CA SER A 24 24.39 4.14 28.71
C SER A 24 25.00 5.11 27.73
N GLU A 25 24.13 5.87 27.04
CA GLU A 25 24.52 6.80 25.98
C GLU A 25 23.80 8.14 26.20
N VAL A 26 24.46 9.23 25.84
CA VAL A 26 23.87 10.58 25.83
C VAL A 26 23.57 10.95 24.39
N LEU A 27 22.28 11.12 24.06
CA LEU A 27 21.84 11.69 22.80
C LEU A 27 21.38 13.13 23.02
N LYS A 28 22.11 14.08 22.43
CA LYS A 28 21.80 15.50 22.52
C LYS A 28 21.02 15.95 21.29
N PHE A 29 19.76 16.32 21.47
CA PHE A 29 18.98 16.94 20.41
C PHE A 29 19.35 18.43 20.32
N CYS A 30 19.99 18.84 19.24
CA CYS A 30 20.42 20.22 19.01
C CYS A 30 19.74 20.81 17.77
N SER A 31 19.20 22.03 17.94
CA SER A 31 19.15 22.98 16.83
C SER A 31 20.56 23.57 16.65
N SER A 32 20.93 24.01 15.46
CA SER A 32 22.27 24.44 15.02
C SER A 32 23.00 25.49 15.88
N LYS A 33 22.43 25.94 17.01
CA LYS A 33 22.97 26.96 17.92
C LYS A 33 23.19 26.49 19.35
N CYS A 34 23.18 25.20 19.63
CA CYS A 34 23.24 24.70 20.98
C CYS A 34 24.69 24.48 21.45
N ALA A 35 25.02 25.00 22.64
CA ALA A 35 26.36 24.89 23.26
C ALA A 35 26.87 23.44 23.32
N THR A 36 28.13 23.26 23.05
CA THR A 36 28.87 22.01 23.26
C THR A 36 28.70 21.53 24.70
N ILE A 37 28.60 20.23 24.93
CA ILE A 37 28.69 19.67 26.27
C ILE A 37 30.12 19.89 26.72
N THR A 38 30.33 20.83 27.63
CA THR A 38 31.65 21.24 28.09
C THR A 38 32.25 20.29 29.12
N GLN A 39 31.44 19.45 29.75
CA GLN A 39 31.90 18.43 30.70
C GLN A 39 31.27 17.09 30.43
N PRO A 40 32.05 15.99 30.39
CA PRO A 40 31.52 14.64 30.24
C PRO A 40 30.59 14.28 31.39
N LEU A 41 29.46 13.65 31.08
CA LEU A 41 28.57 13.07 32.09
C LEU A 41 29.16 11.72 32.52
N LYS A 42 29.12 11.45 33.83
CA LYS A 42 29.70 10.24 34.41
C LYS A 42 28.64 9.40 35.11
N LEU A 43 28.77 8.10 35.05
CA LEU A 43 27.98 7.11 35.75
C LEU A 43 28.94 6.14 36.47
N TYR A 44 28.91 6.08 37.81
CA TYR A 44 29.86 5.34 38.62
C TYR A 44 31.35 5.66 38.30
N GLY A 45 31.61 6.94 38.04
CA GLY A 45 32.97 7.41 37.69
C GLY A 45 33.37 7.21 36.21
N ALA A 46 32.65 6.40 35.45
CA ALA A 46 32.93 6.16 34.01
C ALA A 46 32.20 7.21 33.15
N ASP A 47 32.88 7.71 32.11
CA ASP A 47 32.31 8.64 31.14
C ASP A 47 31.21 7.99 30.31
N ILE A 48 30.07 8.67 30.17
CA ILE A 48 28.99 8.25 29.30
C ILE A 48 29.23 8.84 27.90
N PRO A 49 29.33 8.01 26.83
CA PRO A 49 29.59 8.51 25.50
C PRO A 49 28.44 9.35 24.95
N VAL A 50 28.78 10.45 24.28
CA VAL A 50 27.83 11.27 23.52
C VAL A 50 27.75 10.70 22.11
N VAL A 51 26.53 10.30 21.71
CA VAL A 51 26.28 9.67 20.40
C VAL A 51 25.39 10.54 19.51
N ILE A 52 25.55 10.41 18.20
CA ILE A 52 24.74 11.11 17.20
C ILE A 52 23.42 10.37 16.97
N SER A 53 23.41 9.06 17.15
CA SER A 53 22.20 8.23 17.01
C SER A 53 22.22 7.08 17.99
N THR A 54 21.04 6.71 18.48
CA THR A 54 20.87 5.55 19.38
C THR A 54 19.55 4.85 19.10
N LYS A 55 19.45 3.58 19.46
CA LYS A 55 18.22 2.81 19.35
C LYS A 55 17.57 2.68 20.73
N HIS A 56 16.48 3.39 20.95
CA HIS A 56 15.72 3.33 22.20
C HIS A 56 14.37 2.65 21.97
N VAL A 57 14.09 1.58 22.72
CA VAL A 57 12.86 0.75 22.61
C VAL A 57 12.53 0.38 21.14
N GLY A 58 13.56 0.05 20.38
CA GLY A 58 13.40 -0.31 18.96
C GLY A 58 13.31 0.87 17.98
N ILE A 59 13.20 2.10 18.46
CA ILE A 59 13.11 3.32 17.66
C ILE A 59 14.51 3.89 17.48
N LEU A 60 14.91 4.16 16.23
CA LEU A 60 16.15 4.86 15.93
C LEU A 60 15.95 6.36 16.14
N LEU A 61 16.63 6.91 17.14
CA LEU A 61 16.67 8.33 17.44
C LEU A 61 17.96 8.93 16.85
N ASN A 62 17.86 10.10 16.23
CA ASN A 62 19.01 10.81 15.67
C ASN A 62 19.03 12.25 16.18
N ALA A 63 20.21 12.73 16.62
CA ALA A 63 20.41 14.05 17.19
C ALA A 63 20.02 15.20 16.24
N GLU A 64 20.20 15.01 14.95
CA GLU A 64 19.91 16.01 13.92
C GLU A 64 18.49 15.87 13.32
N PHE A 65 17.65 15.02 13.90
CA PHE A 65 16.31 14.70 13.41
C PHE A 65 16.27 14.18 11.94
N LYS A 66 17.40 13.70 11.42
CA LYS A 66 17.47 13.15 10.07
C LYS A 66 16.73 11.81 10.02
N SER A 67 15.80 11.69 9.08
CA SER A 67 14.92 10.53 8.89
C SER A 67 15.47 9.49 7.91
N MET A 68 16.42 9.86 7.03
CA MET A 68 16.92 9.04 5.93
C MET A 68 17.44 7.65 6.37
N SER A 69 18.24 7.58 7.44
CA SER A 69 18.76 6.31 7.97
C SER A 69 17.66 5.37 8.44
N ARG A 70 16.63 5.92 9.07
CA ARG A 70 15.43 5.20 9.50
C ARG A 70 14.66 4.65 8.31
N THR A 71 14.45 5.47 7.27
CA THR A 71 13.76 5.11 6.04
C THR A 71 14.51 4.01 5.28
N LEU A 72 15.83 4.12 5.13
CA LEU A 72 16.66 3.09 4.52
C LEU A 72 16.56 1.75 5.27
N ASN A 73 16.62 1.80 6.60
CA ASN A 73 16.47 0.60 7.43
C ASN A 73 15.08 -0.03 7.29
N ALA A 74 14.02 0.77 7.25
CA ALA A 74 12.66 0.30 7.02
C ALA A 74 12.51 -0.40 5.65
N CYS A 75 13.05 0.20 4.59
CA CYS A 75 13.07 -0.40 3.26
C CYS A 75 13.80 -1.75 3.24
N ARG A 76 14.97 -1.84 3.91
CA ARG A 76 15.74 -3.07 4.02
C ARG A 76 14.99 -4.16 4.78
N ILE A 77 14.42 -3.83 5.93
CA ILE A 77 13.65 -4.76 6.75
C ILE A 77 12.43 -5.25 5.98
N LEU A 78 11.69 -4.35 5.33
CA LEU A 78 10.48 -4.68 4.58
C LEU A 78 10.79 -5.70 3.47
N ARG A 79 11.80 -5.44 2.65
CA ARG A 79 12.22 -6.35 1.57
C ARG A 79 12.75 -7.68 2.11
N ALA A 80 13.66 -7.64 3.09
CA ALA A 80 14.25 -8.84 3.66
C ALA A 80 13.21 -9.76 4.32
N THR A 81 12.28 -9.17 5.09
CA THR A 81 11.21 -9.93 5.75
C THR A 81 10.24 -10.52 4.73
N ALA A 82 9.84 -9.75 3.70
CA ALA A 82 8.96 -10.24 2.65
C ALA A 82 9.59 -11.40 1.86
N LEU A 83 10.87 -11.27 1.48
CA LEU A 83 11.60 -12.35 0.80
C LEU A 83 11.77 -13.59 1.67
N SER A 84 12.02 -13.41 2.98
CA SER A 84 12.11 -14.52 3.93
C SER A 84 10.77 -15.28 4.04
N VAL A 85 9.67 -14.54 4.14
CA VAL A 85 8.30 -15.10 4.18
C VAL A 85 7.99 -15.87 2.89
N MET A 86 8.40 -15.33 1.72
CA MET A 86 8.21 -15.99 0.44
C MET A 86 9.03 -17.28 0.32
N LYS A 87 10.29 -17.29 0.80
CA LYS A 87 11.12 -18.49 0.85
C LYS A 87 10.56 -19.59 1.75
N SER A 88 9.76 -19.23 2.75
CA SER A 88 9.08 -20.17 3.64
C SER A 88 7.77 -20.74 3.05
N GLY A 89 7.55 -20.62 1.74
CA GLY A 89 6.39 -21.19 1.04
C GLY A 89 5.20 -20.23 0.84
N ILE A 90 5.27 -18.99 1.35
CA ILE A 90 4.25 -17.98 1.11
C ILE A 90 4.57 -17.26 -0.21
N HIS A 91 4.40 -18.00 -1.29
CA HIS A 91 4.83 -17.58 -2.62
C HIS A 91 3.65 -17.68 -3.61
N PRO A 92 3.56 -16.83 -4.64
CA PRO A 92 2.47 -16.86 -5.63
C PRO A 92 2.34 -18.18 -6.40
N SER A 93 3.40 -18.99 -6.45
CA SER A 93 3.32 -20.34 -7.02
C SER A 93 2.44 -21.30 -6.22
N PHE A 94 2.25 -21.05 -4.93
CA PHE A 94 1.51 -21.94 -4.03
C PHE A 94 0.24 -21.30 -3.46
N LEU A 95 0.25 -19.98 -3.27
CA LEU A 95 -0.84 -19.24 -2.64
C LEU A 95 -1.38 -18.14 -3.54
N ASN A 96 -2.67 -17.84 -3.36
CA ASN A 96 -3.28 -16.70 -4.01
C ASN A 96 -2.62 -15.38 -3.55
N PRO A 97 -2.31 -14.44 -4.48
CA PRO A 97 -1.69 -13.14 -4.16
C PRO A 97 -2.41 -12.32 -3.09
N LEU A 98 -3.74 -12.42 -2.98
CA LEU A 98 -4.50 -11.75 -1.91
C LEU A 98 -4.20 -12.35 -0.53
N THR A 99 -3.95 -13.65 -0.45
CA THR A 99 -3.52 -14.31 0.79
C THR A 99 -2.10 -13.91 1.14
N CYS A 100 -1.18 -13.93 0.16
CA CYS A 100 0.20 -13.44 0.35
C CYS A 100 0.20 -11.98 0.80
N SER A 101 -0.63 -11.14 0.19
CA SER A 101 -0.82 -9.73 0.54
C SER A 101 -1.21 -9.56 2.02
N LYS A 102 -2.21 -10.31 2.48
CA LYS A 102 -2.65 -10.27 3.87
C LYS A 102 -1.53 -10.61 4.85
N ILE A 103 -0.73 -11.64 4.55
CA ILE A 103 0.40 -12.07 5.39
C ILE A 103 1.49 -10.99 5.39
N VAL A 104 1.83 -10.42 4.23
CA VAL A 104 2.81 -9.33 4.12
C VAL A 104 2.39 -8.12 4.97
N PHE A 105 1.13 -7.70 4.89
CA PHE A 105 0.64 -6.58 5.72
C PHE A 105 0.57 -6.90 7.21
N GLN A 106 0.36 -8.15 7.60
CA GLN A 106 0.28 -8.54 9.01
C GLN A 106 1.65 -8.81 9.64
N MET A 107 2.65 -9.24 8.88
CA MET A 107 3.97 -9.63 9.39
C MET A 107 5.09 -8.66 9.02
N CYS A 108 5.18 -8.29 7.72
CA CYS A 108 6.32 -7.53 7.22
C CYS A 108 6.19 -6.03 7.51
N TYR A 109 5.01 -5.48 7.29
CA TYR A 109 4.77 -4.04 7.52
C TYR A 109 4.91 -3.62 8.98
N PRO A 110 4.32 -4.29 9.98
CA PRO A 110 4.47 -3.88 11.37
C PRO A 110 5.93 -3.92 11.85
N LYS A 111 6.72 -4.86 11.32
CA LYS A 111 8.15 -4.96 11.64
C LYS A 111 8.96 -3.85 10.98
N ALA A 112 8.72 -3.58 9.71
CA ALA A 112 9.47 -2.58 8.94
C ALA A 112 9.07 -1.14 9.29
N MET A 113 7.78 -0.91 9.49
CA MET A 113 7.18 0.39 9.80
C MET A 113 6.94 0.57 11.31
N PHE A 114 7.75 -0.08 12.14
CA PHE A 114 7.63 0.04 13.58
C PHE A 114 7.72 1.51 14.01
N ALA A 115 6.75 1.97 14.82
CA ALA A 115 6.61 3.34 15.28
C ALA A 115 6.50 4.40 14.15
N CYS A 116 6.01 4.02 12.97
CA CYS A 116 5.84 4.97 11.85
C CYS A 116 4.83 6.08 12.14
N GLU A 117 3.96 5.90 13.11
CA GLU A 117 3.09 6.95 13.64
C GLU A 117 3.84 8.15 14.23
N LEU A 118 5.09 7.94 14.64
CA LEU A 118 5.97 8.99 15.17
C LEU A 118 6.88 9.61 14.10
N TRP A 119 6.86 9.10 12.87
CA TRP A 119 7.67 9.64 11.79
C TRP A 119 7.04 10.93 11.28
N TYR A 120 7.76 12.02 11.33
CA TYR A 120 7.33 13.32 10.78
C TYR A 120 8.34 13.85 9.78
N GLY A 121 7.89 14.75 8.91
CA GLY A 121 8.75 15.45 7.95
C GLY A 121 9.40 14.54 6.92
N LEU A 122 8.74 13.43 6.51
CA LEU A 122 9.23 12.57 5.44
C LEU A 122 9.34 13.37 4.13
N SER A 123 10.52 13.39 3.54
CA SER A 123 10.78 14.00 2.25
C SER A 123 10.19 13.17 1.11
N ASN A 124 9.97 13.80 -0.05
CA ASN A 124 9.53 13.09 -1.25
C ASN A 124 10.50 11.98 -1.67
N THR A 125 11.80 12.17 -1.44
CA THR A 125 12.82 11.15 -1.70
C THR A 125 12.61 9.92 -0.82
N GLU A 126 12.36 10.12 0.48
CA GLU A 126 12.11 9.03 1.43
C GLU A 126 10.83 8.28 1.12
N LEU A 127 9.73 9.00 0.81
CA LEU A 127 8.48 8.40 0.37
C LEU A 127 8.68 7.59 -0.92
N THR A 128 9.44 8.10 -1.89
CA THR A 128 9.76 7.37 -3.12
C THR A 128 10.54 6.08 -2.85
N MET A 129 11.47 6.09 -1.91
CA MET A 129 12.23 4.89 -1.53
C MET A 129 11.35 3.82 -0.88
N LEU A 130 10.47 4.22 0.03
CA LEU A 130 9.47 3.34 0.64
C LEU A 130 8.53 2.77 -0.43
N GLU A 131 8.04 3.63 -1.31
CA GLU A 131 7.15 3.25 -2.40
C GLU A 131 7.79 2.27 -3.39
N ARG A 132 9.08 2.44 -3.70
CA ARG A 132 9.83 1.46 -4.53
C ARG A 132 9.89 0.08 -3.86
N SER A 133 10.06 0.03 -2.55
CA SER A 133 10.08 -1.24 -1.79
C SER A 133 8.69 -1.88 -1.75
N HIS A 134 7.66 -1.07 -1.56
CA HIS A 134 6.24 -1.47 -1.60
C HIS A 134 5.87 -2.07 -2.96
N LYS A 135 6.15 -1.37 -4.04
CA LYS A 135 5.88 -1.81 -5.42
C LYS A 135 6.65 -3.06 -5.82
N TYR A 136 7.91 -3.18 -5.38
CA TYR A 136 8.70 -4.39 -5.60
C TYR A 136 8.01 -5.62 -4.99
N ILE A 137 7.59 -5.53 -3.73
CA ILE A 137 6.90 -6.64 -3.06
C ILE A 137 5.55 -6.95 -3.72
N CYS A 138 4.80 -5.90 -4.10
CA CYS A 138 3.52 -6.05 -4.80
C CYS A 138 3.66 -6.85 -6.11
N LYS A 139 4.69 -6.58 -6.90
CA LYS A 139 4.99 -7.35 -8.12
C LYS A 139 5.36 -8.80 -7.79
N THR A 140 6.25 -8.97 -6.81
CA THR A 140 6.77 -10.30 -6.44
C THR A 140 5.64 -11.24 -5.97
N ILE A 141 4.71 -10.76 -5.13
CA ILE A 141 3.59 -11.59 -4.64
C ILE A 141 2.53 -11.89 -5.71
N GLN A 142 2.54 -11.19 -6.83
CA GLN A 142 1.71 -11.51 -8.00
C GLN A 142 2.45 -12.34 -9.04
N GLY A 143 3.76 -12.55 -8.88
CA GLY A 143 4.60 -13.22 -9.87
C GLY A 143 4.79 -12.41 -11.15
N LEU A 144 4.65 -11.07 -11.08
CA LEU A 144 4.77 -10.18 -12.23
C LEU A 144 6.24 -9.81 -12.52
N PRO A 145 6.63 -9.65 -13.80
CA PRO A 145 7.98 -9.23 -14.18
C PRO A 145 8.37 -7.89 -13.55
N ALA A 146 9.65 -7.71 -13.22
CA ALA A 146 10.18 -6.48 -12.61
C ALA A 146 9.90 -5.23 -13.46
N ARG A 147 9.94 -5.37 -14.81
CA ARG A 147 9.68 -4.30 -15.79
C ARG A 147 8.22 -3.85 -15.88
N THR A 148 7.28 -4.65 -15.36
CA THR A 148 5.85 -4.31 -15.41
C THR A 148 5.58 -2.96 -14.75
N ARG A 149 4.65 -2.18 -15.31
CA ARG A 149 4.28 -0.86 -14.79
C ARG A 149 3.70 -0.99 -13.37
N SER A 150 4.37 -0.34 -12.41
CA SER A 150 4.13 -0.58 -10.98
C SER A 150 2.75 -0.17 -10.49
N ASP A 151 2.19 0.89 -11.07
CA ASP A 151 0.88 1.44 -10.73
C ASP A 151 -0.26 0.53 -11.18
N LYS A 152 -0.16 -0.10 -12.36
CA LYS A 152 -1.07 -1.16 -12.78
C LYS A 152 -1.01 -2.34 -11.79
N CYS A 153 0.20 -2.78 -11.41
CA CYS A 153 0.35 -3.89 -10.46
C CYS A 153 -0.28 -3.61 -9.10
N THR A 154 -0.10 -2.39 -8.55
CA THR A 154 -0.67 -2.03 -7.24
C THR A 154 -2.19 -1.93 -7.29
N SER A 155 -2.76 -1.33 -8.36
CA SER A 155 -4.21 -1.23 -8.51
C SER A 155 -4.88 -2.59 -8.66
N LEU A 156 -4.31 -3.51 -9.46
CA LEU A 156 -4.82 -4.87 -9.67
C LEU A 156 -4.81 -5.74 -8.40
N LEU A 157 -3.93 -5.44 -7.45
CA LEU A 157 -3.91 -6.10 -6.14
C LEU A 157 -4.73 -5.36 -5.09
N GLY A 158 -5.22 -4.15 -5.40
CA GLY A 158 -5.92 -3.29 -4.46
C GLY A 158 -5.02 -2.65 -3.42
N TRP A 159 -3.74 -2.45 -3.74
CA TRP A 159 -2.77 -1.84 -2.83
C TRP A 159 -2.74 -0.33 -2.99
N LEU A 160 -3.07 0.37 -1.91
CA LEU A 160 -2.90 1.81 -1.80
C LEU A 160 -1.41 2.17 -1.65
N PRO A 161 -0.99 3.39 -1.99
CA PRO A 161 0.39 3.85 -1.77
C PRO A 161 0.86 3.63 -0.33
N VAL A 162 2.17 3.41 -0.14
CA VAL A 162 2.75 3.17 1.20
C VAL A 162 2.53 4.34 2.17
N GLU A 163 2.45 5.56 1.65
CA GLU A 163 2.12 6.75 2.42
C GLU A 163 0.79 6.59 3.16
N CYS A 164 -0.22 6.00 2.52
CA CYS A 164 -1.53 5.75 3.12
C CYS A 164 -1.46 4.82 4.34
N TYR A 165 -0.52 3.86 4.35
CA TYR A 165 -0.27 3.01 5.51
C TYR A 165 0.26 3.84 6.69
N ILE A 166 1.24 4.71 6.45
CA ILE A 166 1.83 5.59 7.46
C ILE A 166 0.79 6.58 7.99
N ASP A 167 0.06 7.22 7.08
CA ASP A 167 -1.01 8.18 7.42
C ASP A 167 -2.11 7.51 8.27
N LYS A 168 -2.51 6.30 7.90
CA LYS A 168 -3.45 5.48 8.68
C LYS A 168 -2.95 5.23 10.11
N CYS A 169 -1.68 4.84 10.28
CA CYS A 169 -1.08 4.61 11.59
C CYS A 169 -1.08 5.89 12.43
N LYS A 170 -0.75 7.04 11.84
CA LYS A 170 -0.78 8.35 12.52
C LYS A 170 -2.18 8.75 12.98
N LEU A 171 -3.18 8.61 12.11
CA LEU A 171 -4.57 8.89 12.43
C LEU A 171 -5.11 7.96 13.52
N GLN A 172 -4.74 6.68 13.47
CA GLN A 172 -5.10 5.71 14.51
C GLN A 172 -4.44 6.04 15.86
N PHE A 173 -3.17 6.44 15.84
CA PHE A 173 -2.45 6.89 17.03
C PHE A 173 -3.08 8.15 17.63
N PHE A 174 -3.40 9.14 16.81
CA PHE A 174 -4.15 10.31 17.23
C PHE A 174 -5.46 9.95 17.93
N GLY A 175 -6.28 9.09 17.30
CA GLY A 175 -7.52 8.64 17.92
C GLY A 175 -7.33 7.88 19.24
N ARG A 176 -6.20 7.16 19.41
CA ARG A 176 -5.82 6.55 20.68
C ARG A 176 -5.52 7.61 21.75
N LEU A 177 -4.73 8.63 21.39
CA LEU A 177 -4.42 9.73 22.30
C LEU A 177 -5.67 10.51 22.74
N CYS A 178 -6.61 10.78 21.82
CA CYS A 178 -7.86 11.48 22.11
C CYS A 178 -8.74 10.74 23.13
N ARG A 179 -8.72 9.40 23.10
CA ARG A 179 -9.51 8.55 24.01
C ARG A 179 -8.82 8.22 25.34
N MET A 180 -7.57 8.62 25.53
CA MET A 180 -6.87 8.44 26.81
C MET A 180 -7.50 9.29 27.90
N ASP A 181 -7.27 8.89 29.16
CA ASP A 181 -7.61 9.71 30.31
C ASP A 181 -6.89 11.06 30.28
N ASN A 182 -7.58 12.13 30.73
CA ASN A 182 -7.06 13.50 30.70
C ASN A 182 -5.82 13.69 31.60
N ASN A 183 -5.64 12.85 32.61
CA ASN A 183 -4.50 12.90 33.53
C ASN A 183 -3.23 12.30 32.94
N LEU A 184 -3.35 11.51 31.83
CA LEU A 184 -2.20 10.86 31.22
C LEU A 184 -1.35 11.86 30.45
N LEU A 185 -0.05 11.82 30.72
CA LEU A 185 0.93 12.72 30.11
C LEU A 185 0.88 12.79 28.58
N PRO A 186 0.75 11.68 27.81
CA PRO A 186 0.66 11.75 26.35
C PRO A 186 -0.52 12.59 25.85
N LYS A 187 -1.70 12.48 26.48
CA LYS A 187 -2.86 13.30 26.13
C LYS A 187 -2.65 14.76 26.45
N ARG A 188 -2.08 15.07 27.62
CA ARG A 188 -1.77 16.45 28.02
C ARG A 188 -0.79 17.11 27.04
N ILE A 189 0.24 16.38 26.62
CA ILE A 189 1.19 16.85 25.59
C ILE A 189 0.47 17.10 24.26
N LEU A 190 -0.41 16.18 23.81
CA LEU A 190 -1.20 16.38 22.59
C LEU A 190 -2.02 17.68 22.67
N LEU A 191 -2.77 17.89 23.74
CA LEU A 191 -3.59 19.08 23.93
C LEU A 191 -2.76 20.37 23.91
N LEU A 192 -1.63 20.40 24.65
CA LEU A 192 -0.71 21.54 24.62
C LEU A 192 -0.23 21.83 23.19
N ARG A 193 0.18 20.82 22.44
CA ARG A 193 0.68 20.99 21.08
C ARG A 193 -0.41 21.42 20.10
N LEU A 194 -1.65 20.97 20.26
CA LEU A 194 -2.79 21.43 19.47
C LEU A 194 -3.08 22.93 19.75
N LEU A 195 -3.06 23.34 21.02
CA LEU A 195 -3.23 24.75 21.39
C LEU A 195 -2.09 25.63 20.88
N GLU A 196 -0.83 25.19 21.01
CA GLU A 196 0.33 25.91 20.45
C GLU A 196 0.23 26.07 18.94
N PHE A 197 -0.20 25.03 18.23
CA PHE A 197 -0.37 25.05 16.77
C PHE A 197 -1.44 26.08 16.36
N ARG A 198 -2.56 26.13 17.08
CA ARG A 198 -3.64 27.09 16.85
C ARG A 198 -3.19 28.54 17.06
N ASN A 199 -2.34 28.79 18.06
CA ASN A 199 -1.92 30.15 18.44
C ASN A 199 -0.75 30.70 17.62
N LYS A 200 0.00 29.84 16.91
CA LYS A 200 1.20 30.23 16.15
C LYS A 200 0.99 30.13 14.64
N CYS A 201 0.07 30.92 14.09
CA CYS A 201 -0.31 30.89 12.65
C CYS A 201 0.80 31.21 11.64
N SER A 202 2.02 31.62 12.02
CA SER A 202 2.96 32.22 11.05
C SER A 202 4.35 31.56 10.95
N LYS A 203 4.68 30.53 11.74
CA LYS A 203 6.00 29.88 11.65
C LYS A 203 5.87 28.44 11.19
N LYS A 204 6.74 28.05 10.24
CA LYS A 204 6.90 26.65 9.82
C LYS A 204 7.12 25.77 11.07
N GLN A 205 6.13 24.99 11.40
CA GLN A 205 6.17 24.07 12.54
C GLN A 205 6.39 22.66 12.03
N ASP A 206 7.35 21.96 12.65
CA ASP A 206 7.62 20.56 12.40
C ASP A 206 7.16 19.72 13.59
N GLY A 207 6.82 18.47 13.36
CA GLY A 207 6.43 17.49 14.38
C GLY A 207 5.12 16.78 14.09
N PHE A 208 4.66 16.00 15.07
CA PHE A 208 3.49 15.14 14.94
C PHE A 208 2.19 15.92 14.64
N VAL A 209 1.92 17.00 15.38
CA VAL A 209 0.64 17.74 15.23
C VAL A 209 0.54 18.47 13.90
N PRO A 210 1.53 19.23 13.42
CA PRO A 210 1.48 19.82 12.08
C PRO A 210 1.31 18.80 10.95
N ASP A 211 1.96 17.64 11.09
CA ASP A 211 1.88 16.55 10.13
C ASP A 211 0.48 15.90 10.15
N LEU A 212 -0.05 15.66 11.36
CA LEU A 212 -1.42 15.16 11.56
C LEU A 212 -2.48 16.06 10.93
N ILE A 213 -2.36 17.39 11.11
CA ILE A 213 -3.30 18.35 10.51
C ILE A 213 -3.27 18.27 8.98
N LYS A 214 -2.07 18.21 8.39
CA LYS A 214 -1.93 18.02 6.94
C LYS A 214 -2.62 16.74 6.46
N ILE A 215 -2.43 15.64 7.19
CA ILE A 215 -3.05 14.34 6.88
C ILE A 215 -4.56 14.42 7.05
N ALA A 216 -5.05 15.05 8.11
CA ALA A 216 -6.49 15.22 8.35
C ALA A 216 -7.16 16.06 7.24
N VAL A 217 -6.51 17.12 6.77
CA VAL A 217 -6.98 17.91 5.62
C VAL A 217 -6.95 17.08 4.33
N LYS A 218 -5.84 16.35 4.08
CA LYS A 218 -5.65 15.49 2.90
C LYS A 218 -6.80 14.49 2.70
N TYR A 219 -7.37 13.99 3.79
CA TYR A 219 -8.42 12.96 3.77
C TYR A 219 -9.80 13.44 4.23
N ASP A 220 -10.00 14.76 4.31
CA ASP A 220 -11.28 15.35 4.74
C ASP A 220 -11.74 14.88 6.15
N LEU A 221 -10.79 14.78 7.07
CA LEU A 221 -11.01 14.37 8.46
C LEU A 221 -10.75 15.49 9.47
N ILE A 222 -10.53 16.73 9.00
CA ILE A 222 -10.14 17.86 9.85
C ILE A 222 -11.23 18.21 10.87
N ASN A 223 -12.50 18.06 10.51
CA ASN A 223 -13.62 18.34 11.39
C ASN A 223 -13.56 17.55 12.71
N PHE A 224 -13.10 16.28 12.66
CA PHE A 224 -12.94 15.47 13.88
C PHE A 224 -11.86 16.02 14.82
N VAL A 225 -10.83 16.65 14.28
CA VAL A 225 -9.77 17.30 15.08
C VAL A 225 -10.31 18.57 15.72
N GLU A 226 -11.06 19.38 14.95
CA GLU A 226 -11.69 20.61 15.44
C GLU A 226 -12.73 20.33 16.50
N ASP A 227 -13.58 19.34 16.30
CA ASP A 227 -14.62 18.94 17.26
C ASP A 227 -14.00 18.44 18.55
N PHE A 228 -12.90 17.66 18.45
CA PHE A 228 -12.14 17.23 19.64
C PHE A 228 -11.58 18.42 20.42
N VAL A 229 -11.01 19.41 19.75
CA VAL A 229 -10.47 20.62 20.40
C VAL A 229 -11.58 21.45 21.06
N LYS A 230 -12.78 21.50 20.45
CA LYS A 230 -13.93 22.28 20.97
C LYS A 230 -14.66 21.59 22.12
N SER A 231 -14.93 20.30 22.01
CA SER A 231 -15.81 19.54 22.91
C SER A 231 -15.10 18.51 23.77
N GLY A 232 -13.86 18.15 23.45
CA GLY A 232 -13.15 17.02 24.07
C GLY A 232 -13.70 15.65 23.68
N SER A 233 -14.76 15.60 22.86
CA SER A 233 -15.40 14.36 22.42
C SER A 233 -14.67 13.78 21.21
N PHE A 234 -14.54 12.44 21.16
CA PHE A 234 -13.93 11.73 20.03
C PHE A 234 -14.60 10.39 19.77
N PRO A 235 -14.76 9.96 18.50
CA PRO A 235 -15.42 8.72 18.15
C PRO A 235 -14.78 7.47 18.78
N SER A 236 -15.58 6.41 18.95
CA SER A 236 -15.07 5.12 19.38
C SER A 236 -14.00 4.57 18.40
N LYS A 237 -13.14 3.65 18.88
CA LYS A 237 -12.07 3.06 18.06
C LYS A 237 -12.58 2.47 16.75
N THR A 238 -13.68 1.73 16.80
CA THR A 238 -14.26 1.06 15.61
C THR A 238 -14.79 2.07 14.61
N VAL A 239 -15.53 3.07 15.08
CA VAL A 239 -16.10 4.14 14.23
C VAL A 239 -14.98 4.96 13.59
N TRP A 240 -13.97 5.38 14.37
CA TRP A 240 -12.84 6.13 13.88
C TRP A 240 -12.04 5.36 12.81
N ASN A 241 -11.75 4.09 13.04
CA ASN A 241 -11.03 3.26 12.08
C ASN A 241 -11.82 3.08 10.76
N ARG A 242 -13.15 3.04 10.81
CA ARG A 242 -14.00 3.01 9.62
C ARG A 242 -13.88 4.33 8.85
N TYR A 243 -14.01 5.48 9.51
CA TYR A 243 -13.82 6.79 8.86
C TYR A 243 -12.46 6.91 8.18
N ILE A 244 -11.37 6.60 8.89
CA ILE A 244 -10.03 6.61 8.32
C ILE A 244 -9.97 5.76 7.05
N SER A 245 -10.41 4.50 7.11
CA SER A 245 -10.28 3.57 5.98
C SER A 245 -11.12 4.02 4.78
N THR A 246 -12.34 4.51 5.00
CA THR A 246 -13.23 5.00 3.95
C THR A 246 -12.70 6.27 3.30
N SER A 247 -12.25 7.25 4.11
CA SER A 247 -11.72 8.53 3.61
C SER A 247 -10.42 8.35 2.82
N ILE A 248 -9.50 7.53 3.31
CA ILE A 248 -8.27 7.22 2.58
C ILE A 248 -8.59 6.53 1.25
N ALA A 249 -9.44 5.50 1.26
CA ALA A 249 -9.80 4.78 0.04
C ALA A 249 -10.48 5.69 -0.98
N LYS A 250 -11.41 6.54 -0.55
CA LYS A 250 -12.09 7.53 -1.41
C LYS A 250 -11.11 8.52 -2.03
N SER A 251 -10.25 9.12 -1.21
CA SER A 251 -9.26 10.10 -1.67
C SER A 251 -8.30 9.49 -2.69
N GLU A 252 -7.78 8.30 -2.42
CA GLU A 252 -6.82 7.66 -3.32
C GLU A 252 -7.46 7.14 -4.62
N ASN A 253 -8.70 6.63 -4.57
CA ASN A 253 -9.43 6.29 -5.78
C ASN A 253 -9.70 7.51 -6.66
N ASN A 254 -10.07 8.66 -6.07
CA ASN A 254 -10.24 9.90 -6.84
C ASN A 254 -8.93 10.33 -7.53
N ARG A 255 -7.80 10.29 -6.81
CA ARG A 255 -6.47 10.57 -7.39
C ARG A 255 -6.08 9.58 -8.48
N TRP A 256 -6.39 8.33 -8.27
CA TRP A 256 -6.16 7.27 -9.25
C TRP A 256 -6.95 7.52 -10.52
N GLN A 257 -8.25 7.79 -10.41
CA GLN A 257 -9.10 8.08 -11.56
C GLN A 257 -8.63 9.31 -12.34
N GLN A 258 -8.27 10.39 -11.65
CA GLN A 258 -7.69 11.58 -12.30
C GLN A 258 -6.41 11.22 -13.07
N ARG A 259 -5.53 10.40 -12.49
CA ARG A 259 -4.29 10.00 -13.14
C ARG A 259 -4.51 9.13 -14.37
N ILE A 260 -5.36 8.12 -14.29
CA ILE A 260 -5.62 7.21 -15.42
C ILE A 260 -6.43 7.88 -16.54
N SER A 261 -7.15 8.96 -16.26
CA SER A 261 -7.89 9.70 -17.28
C SER A 261 -6.98 10.53 -18.21
N VAL A 262 -5.83 10.96 -17.71
CA VAL A 262 -4.89 11.83 -18.45
C VAL A 262 -3.79 11.03 -19.15
N ASP A 263 -3.36 9.92 -18.59
CA ASP A 263 -2.21 9.14 -19.06
C ASP A 263 -2.65 8.16 -20.18
N SER A 264 -2.13 8.35 -21.41
CA SER A 264 -2.45 7.55 -22.58
C SER A 264 -2.15 6.05 -22.41
N ASP A 265 -1.11 5.69 -21.65
CA ASP A 265 -0.79 4.29 -21.35
C ASP A 265 -1.89 3.55 -20.59
N PHE A 266 -2.86 4.27 -20.05
CA PHE A 266 -4.02 3.69 -19.38
C PHE A 266 -5.29 3.66 -20.23
N GLU A 267 -5.27 4.09 -21.47
CA GLU A 267 -6.47 4.18 -22.30
C GLU A 267 -7.25 2.85 -22.36
N VAL A 268 -6.58 1.76 -22.63
CA VAL A 268 -7.20 0.42 -22.63
C VAL A 268 -7.41 -0.09 -21.20
N PHE A 269 -6.42 0.12 -20.31
CA PHE A 269 -6.47 -0.37 -18.94
C PHE A 269 -7.65 0.20 -18.13
N ARG A 270 -7.99 1.49 -18.32
CA ARG A 270 -9.12 2.14 -17.63
C ARG A 270 -10.49 1.56 -17.98
N LYS A 271 -10.61 0.86 -19.13
CA LYS A 271 -11.83 0.12 -19.49
C LYS A 271 -11.95 -1.19 -18.71
N ILE A 272 -10.83 -1.73 -18.22
CA ILE A 272 -10.76 -3.00 -17.50
C ILE A 272 -10.84 -2.78 -15.98
N HIS A 273 -10.13 -1.77 -15.47
CA HIS A 273 -9.88 -1.61 -14.04
C HIS A 273 -9.81 -0.14 -13.63
N THR A 274 -10.91 0.37 -13.10
CA THR A 274 -11.11 1.80 -12.80
C THR A 274 -10.77 2.20 -11.37
N HIS A 275 -10.73 1.25 -10.43
CA HIS A 275 -10.55 1.52 -9.00
C HIS A 275 -9.36 0.75 -8.44
N ILE A 276 -8.79 1.24 -7.33
CA ILE A 276 -7.76 0.50 -6.57
C ILE A 276 -8.46 -0.54 -5.68
N VAL A 277 -8.82 -1.66 -6.30
CA VAL A 277 -9.46 -2.81 -5.63
C VAL A 277 -8.83 -4.11 -6.16
N PRO A 278 -8.87 -5.21 -5.41
CA PRO A 278 -8.40 -6.48 -5.94
C PRO A 278 -9.12 -6.86 -7.23
N HIS A 279 -8.35 -7.21 -8.26
CA HIS A 279 -8.89 -7.67 -9.54
C HIS A 279 -9.77 -8.90 -9.34
N ARG A 280 -10.90 -8.96 -10.05
CA ARG A 280 -11.90 -10.01 -9.85
C ARG A 280 -11.33 -11.41 -10.07
N ALA A 281 -10.43 -11.59 -11.01
CA ALA A 281 -9.76 -12.87 -11.22
C ALA A 281 -9.03 -13.38 -9.97
N TRP A 282 -8.33 -12.49 -9.22
CA TRP A 282 -7.72 -12.86 -7.94
C TRP A 282 -8.75 -13.23 -6.87
N VAL A 283 -9.89 -12.53 -6.86
CA VAL A 283 -10.98 -12.81 -5.90
C VAL A 283 -11.57 -14.21 -6.17
N ILE A 284 -11.87 -14.55 -7.43
CA ILE A 284 -12.35 -15.87 -7.83
C ILE A 284 -11.32 -16.97 -7.52
N ALA A 285 -10.05 -16.75 -7.88
CA ALA A 285 -8.99 -17.71 -7.62
C ALA A 285 -8.68 -17.90 -6.13
N LYS A 286 -9.10 -16.99 -5.25
CA LYS A 286 -8.96 -17.14 -3.79
C LYS A 286 -9.92 -18.17 -3.23
N THR A 287 -11.15 -18.21 -3.73
CA THR A 287 -12.17 -19.18 -3.33
C THR A 287 -12.07 -20.51 -4.11
N ASN A 288 -11.50 -20.46 -5.31
CA ASN A 288 -11.37 -21.61 -6.21
C ASN A 288 -9.91 -21.71 -6.73
N PRO A 289 -9.03 -22.42 -6.02
CA PRO A 289 -7.59 -22.47 -6.35
C PRO A 289 -7.24 -22.97 -7.76
N ASN A 290 -8.12 -23.78 -8.36
CA ASN A 290 -7.94 -24.30 -9.72
C ASN A 290 -7.87 -23.17 -10.79
N PHE A 291 -8.43 -22.01 -10.50
CA PHE A 291 -8.39 -20.84 -11.39
C PHE A 291 -7.15 -19.95 -11.20
N ARG A 292 -6.20 -20.31 -10.32
CA ARG A 292 -5.05 -19.47 -9.98
C ARG A 292 -4.17 -19.16 -11.21
N GLU A 293 -3.86 -20.16 -12.01
CA GLU A 293 -3.04 -19.96 -13.23
C GLU A 293 -3.75 -19.07 -14.24
N GLY A 294 -5.02 -19.33 -14.52
CA GLY A 294 -5.80 -18.49 -15.43
C GLY A 294 -5.94 -17.05 -14.92
N ALA A 295 -6.16 -16.87 -13.62
CA ALA A 295 -6.18 -15.55 -13.00
C ALA A 295 -4.83 -14.82 -13.15
N LYS A 296 -3.71 -15.53 -13.02
CA LYS A 296 -2.39 -14.98 -13.28
C LYS A 296 -2.25 -14.52 -14.73
N TYR A 297 -2.67 -15.33 -15.72
CA TYR A 297 -2.66 -14.93 -17.12
C TYR A 297 -3.44 -13.63 -17.36
N ILE A 298 -4.66 -13.52 -16.83
CA ILE A 298 -5.46 -12.30 -16.96
C ILE A 298 -4.73 -11.10 -16.37
N VAL A 299 -4.19 -11.22 -15.16
CA VAL A 299 -3.50 -10.09 -14.50
C VAL A 299 -2.20 -9.75 -15.23
N ASP A 300 -1.46 -10.73 -15.75
CA ASP A 300 -0.29 -10.50 -16.59
C ASP A 300 -0.69 -9.67 -17.83
N LEU A 301 -1.75 -10.06 -18.55
CA LEU A 301 -2.26 -9.33 -19.70
C LEU A 301 -2.72 -7.92 -19.34
N CYS A 302 -3.50 -7.73 -18.27
CA CYS A 302 -3.93 -6.42 -17.81
C CYS A 302 -2.73 -5.52 -17.45
N SER A 303 -1.67 -6.09 -16.92
CA SER A 303 -0.50 -5.34 -16.49
C SER A 303 0.35 -4.79 -17.65
N VAL A 304 0.31 -5.43 -18.81
CA VAL A 304 1.09 -5.07 -20.00
C VAL A 304 0.25 -4.44 -21.11
N ILE A 305 -1.08 -4.46 -20.98
CA ILE A 305 -1.98 -3.99 -22.04
C ILE A 305 -1.73 -2.52 -22.39
N ARG A 306 -1.54 -2.28 -23.69
CA ARG A 306 -1.40 -0.96 -24.29
C ARG A 306 -1.71 -1.05 -25.77
N SER A 307 -2.02 0.06 -26.42
CA SER A 307 -2.07 0.16 -27.87
C SER A 307 -0.66 0.50 -28.38
N GLU A 308 -0.27 -0.14 -29.49
CA GLU A 308 0.99 0.18 -30.18
C GLU A 308 0.78 1.38 -31.09
N GLU A 309 1.82 2.18 -31.30
CA GLU A 309 1.77 3.37 -32.17
C GLU A 309 1.68 3.00 -33.67
N SER A 310 2.23 1.83 -34.04
CA SER A 310 2.21 1.29 -35.39
C SER A 310 1.64 -0.14 -35.40
N PRO A 311 0.99 -0.56 -36.50
CA PRO A 311 0.44 -1.90 -36.58
C PRO A 311 1.57 -2.95 -36.60
N LEU A 312 1.38 -4.02 -35.84
CA LEU A 312 2.24 -5.20 -35.83
C LEU A 312 1.62 -6.32 -36.66
N LEU A 313 2.45 -7.13 -37.29
CA LEU A 313 2.03 -8.30 -38.05
C LEU A 313 1.97 -9.53 -37.15
N CYS A 314 0.86 -10.25 -37.15
CA CYS A 314 0.72 -11.53 -36.47
C CYS A 314 1.45 -12.63 -37.25
N ASP A 315 2.42 -13.27 -36.63
CA ASP A 315 3.19 -14.39 -37.18
C ASP A 315 2.35 -15.69 -37.36
N LYS A 316 1.19 -15.74 -36.71
CA LYS A 316 0.29 -16.91 -36.68
C LYS A 316 -0.80 -16.88 -37.75
N CYS A 317 -1.39 -15.71 -38.04
CA CYS A 317 -2.50 -15.57 -39.00
C CYS A 317 -2.21 -14.59 -40.16
N GLY A 318 -1.10 -13.83 -40.11
CA GLY A 318 -0.73 -12.87 -41.14
C GLY A 318 -1.52 -11.55 -41.09
N GLN A 319 -2.36 -11.33 -40.09
CA GLN A 319 -3.15 -10.09 -39.96
C GLN A 319 -2.39 -9.02 -39.19
N PHE A 320 -2.66 -7.74 -39.53
CA PHE A 320 -2.13 -6.61 -38.80
C PHE A 320 -3.01 -6.23 -37.58
N PHE A 321 -2.38 -5.81 -36.49
CA PHE A 321 -3.07 -5.38 -35.27
C PHE A 321 -2.34 -4.25 -34.55
N TYR A 322 -3.06 -3.44 -33.77
CA TYR A 322 -2.52 -2.42 -32.88
C TYR A 322 -2.47 -2.87 -31.43
N ASN A 323 -3.23 -3.87 -31.06
CA ASN A 323 -3.28 -4.43 -29.72
C ASN A 323 -3.28 -5.96 -29.80
N ILE A 324 -2.17 -6.57 -29.35
CA ILE A 324 -2.01 -8.03 -29.40
C ILE A 324 -3.10 -8.76 -28.61
N ILE A 325 -3.55 -8.21 -27.50
CA ILE A 325 -4.53 -8.87 -26.64
C ILE A 325 -5.92 -8.84 -27.30
N GLU A 326 -6.30 -7.70 -27.88
CA GLU A 326 -7.53 -7.58 -28.66
C GLU A 326 -7.51 -8.51 -29.89
N HIS A 327 -6.37 -8.60 -30.55
CA HIS A 327 -6.17 -9.53 -31.64
C HIS A 327 -6.38 -11.00 -31.19
N ILE A 328 -5.78 -11.42 -30.08
CA ILE A 328 -5.96 -12.77 -29.53
C ILE A 328 -7.43 -13.02 -29.15
N MET A 329 -8.07 -12.08 -28.48
CA MET A 329 -9.42 -12.27 -27.96
C MET A 329 -10.51 -12.24 -29.08
N CYS A 330 -10.31 -11.43 -30.12
CA CYS A 330 -11.37 -11.13 -31.09
C CYS A 330 -11.08 -11.47 -32.52
N MET A 331 -9.81 -11.42 -32.97
CA MET A 331 -9.50 -11.34 -34.41
C MET A 331 -8.71 -12.52 -34.94
N CYS A 332 -7.79 -13.12 -34.19
CA CYS A 332 -6.86 -14.12 -34.69
C CYS A 332 -7.58 -15.37 -35.23
N ASP A 333 -7.46 -15.67 -36.53
CA ASP A 333 -8.15 -16.81 -37.18
C ASP A 333 -7.74 -18.17 -36.60
N ARG A 334 -6.50 -18.28 -36.07
CA ARG A 334 -6.01 -19.47 -35.37
C ARG A 334 -6.80 -19.83 -34.10
N LEU A 335 -7.54 -18.88 -33.55
CA LEU A 335 -8.28 -19.04 -32.31
C LEU A 335 -9.81 -19.03 -32.53
N SER A 336 -10.28 -19.13 -33.79
CA SER A 336 -11.71 -19.12 -34.16
C SER A 336 -12.54 -20.15 -33.40
N ASP A 337 -12.07 -21.40 -33.33
CA ASP A 337 -12.79 -22.47 -32.62
C ASP A 337 -12.88 -22.26 -31.11
N LEU A 338 -11.81 -21.74 -30.53
CA LEU A 338 -11.81 -21.41 -29.10
C LEU A 338 -12.73 -20.23 -28.78
N ARG A 339 -12.82 -19.26 -29.70
CA ARG A 339 -13.79 -18.16 -29.56
C ARG A 339 -15.22 -18.65 -29.73
N ALA A 340 -15.51 -19.50 -30.72
CA ALA A 340 -16.84 -20.09 -30.90
C ALA A 340 -17.31 -20.78 -29.61
N LYS A 341 -16.43 -21.56 -29.00
CA LYS A 341 -16.73 -22.22 -27.73
C LYS A 341 -16.91 -21.24 -26.57
N LEU A 342 -16.12 -20.14 -26.52
CA LEU A 342 -16.34 -19.06 -25.53
C LEU A 342 -17.75 -18.46 -25.71
N TRP A 343 -18.17 -18.20 -26.96
CA TRP A 343 -19.50 -17.65 -27.24
C TRP A 343 -20.62 -18.59 -26.76
N GLU A 344 -20.53 -19.88 -27.07
CA GLU A 344 -21.47 -20.90 -26.60
C GLU A 344 -21.59 -20.89 -25.07
N ASP A 345 -20.45 -20.90 -24.38
CA ASP A 345 -20.42 -20.89 -22.92
C ASP A 345 -20.99 -19.57 -22.33
N LEU A 346 -20.73 -18.40 -22.93
CA LEU A 346 -21.31 -17.12 -22.52
C LEU A 346 -22.82 -17.07 -22.73
N ILE A 347 -23.31 -17.50 -23.89
CA ILE A 347 -24.75 -17.55 -24.19
C ILE A 347 -25.47 -18.48 -23.23
N SER A 348 -24.85 -19.60 -22.84
CA SER A 348 -25.44 -20.53 -21.86
C SER A 348 -25.67 -19.95 -20.49
N ILE A 349 -24.94 -18.88 -20.09
CA ILE A 349 -25.12 -18.20 -18.79
C ILE A 349 -26.45 -17.45 -18.75
N ASN A 350 -26.73 -16.65 -19.79
CA ASN A 350 -27.98 -15.93 -19.96
C ASN A 350 -28.21 -15.68 -21.46
N PRO A 351 -29.03 -16.50 -22.12
CA PRO A 351 -29.20 -16.41 -23.58
C PRO A 351 -29.71 -15.06 -24.06
N ILE A 352 -30.62 -14.43 -23.34
CA ILE A 352 -31.22 -13.15 -23.74
C ILE A 352 -30.19 -12.02 -23.62
N VAL A 353 -29.50 -11.93 -22.48
CA VAL A 353 -28.52 -10.88 -22.23
C VAL A 353 -27.34 -11.01 -23.17
N PHE A 354 -26.79 -12.19 -23.33
CA PHE A 354 -25.54 -12.34 -24.11
C PHE A 354 -25.76 -12.35 -25.62
N SER A 355 -26.90 -12.80 -26.18
CA SER A 355 -27.17 -12.68 -27.60
C SER A 355 -27.32 -11.22 -28.05
N VAL A 356 -28.05 -10.40 -27.27
CA VAL A 356 -28.24 -8.98 -27.62
C VAL A 356 -26.98 -8.16 -27.32
N TYR A 357 -26.28 -8.50 -26.24
CA TYR A 357 -25.05 -7.79 -25.81
C TYR A 357 -23.91 -8.00 -26.82
N LEU A 358 -23.73 -9.22 -27.28
CA LEU A 358 -22.61 -9.58 -28.11
C LEU A 358 -22.69 -8.90 -29.50
N ASP A 359 -23.90 -8.70 -30.02
CA ASP A 359 -24.13 -8.02 -31.29
C ASP A 359 -23.76 -6.52 -31.27
N ASN A 360 -23.71 -5.93 -30.10
CA ASN A 360 -23.45 -4.50 -29.91
C ASN A 360 -22.05 -4.18 -29.40
N LEU A 361 -21.19 -5.17 -29.12
CA LEU A 361 -19.87 -4.97 -28.60
C LEU A 361 -18.82 -4.66 -29.66
N THR A 362 -18.02 -3.63 -29.43
CA THR A 362 -16.74 -3.48 -30.14
C THR A 362 -15.71 -4.48 -29.62
N SER A 363 -14.74 -4.87 -30.48
CA SER A 363 -13.63 -5.76 -30.07
C SER A 363 -12.91 -5.27 -28.79
N SER A 364 -12.70 -3.95 -28.69
CA SER A 364 -12.08 -3.34 -27.52
C SER A 364 -12.92 -3.48 -26.25
N THR A 365 -14.24 -3.27 -26.35
CA THR A 365 -15.15 -3.41 -25.20
C THR A 365 -15.28 -4.87 -24.78
N PHE A 366 -15.38 -5.79 -25.75
CA PHE A 366 -15.43 -7.21 -25.44
C PHE A 366 -14.14 -7.71 -24.75
N THR A 367 -12.98 -7.31 -25.28
CA THR A 367 -11.69 -7.63 -24.65
C THR A 367 -11.63 -7.09 -23.22
N ALA A 368 -12.08 -5.86 -22.99
CA ALA A 368 -12.13 -5.28 -21.65
C ALA A 368 -13.07 -6.06 -20.71
N THR A 369 -14.23 -6.48 -21.19
CA THR A 369 -15.19 -7.31 -20.45
C THR A 369 -14.58 -8.66 -20.04
N LEU A 370 -13.91 -9.35 -20.96
CA LEU A 370 -13.24 -10.63 -20.67
C LEU A 370 -12.11 -10.45 -19.64
N LEU A 371 -11.29 -9.42 -19.82
CA LEU A 371 -10.15 -9.18 -18.92
C LEU A 371 -10.57 -8.66 -17.55
N SER A 372 -11.63 -7.87 -17.45
CA SER A 372 -12.17 -7.42 -16.15
C SER A 372 -12.82 -8.57 -15.37
N CYS A 373 -13.22 -9.64 -16.04
CA CYS A 373 -14.07 -10.72 -15.51
C CYS A 373 -15.39 -10.16 -14.92
N TYR A 374 -15.87 -9.07 -15.48
CA TYR A 374 -17.05 -8.35 -15.03
C TYR A 374 -17.88 -7.90 -16.24
N THR A 375 -19.17 -7.88 -16.09
CA THR A 375 -20.10 -7.31 -17.06
C THR A 375 -20.97 -6.25 -16.39
N GLU A 376 -21.35 -5.22 -17.11
CA GLU A 376 -22.26 -4.16 -16.64
C GLU A 376 -23.71 -4.65 -16.48
N TYR A 377 -24.03 -5.83 -17.03
CA TYR A 377 -25.34 -6.43 -16.87
C TYR A 377 -25.52 -7.02 -15.47
N ASP A 378 -26.71 -6.80 -14.90
CA ASP A 378 -27.10 -7.26 -13.57
C ASP A 378 -27.34 -8.78 -13.61
N LEU A 379 -26.27 -9.54 -13.51
CA LEU A 379 -26.31 -10.99 -13.31
C LEU A 379 -26.49 -11.26 -11.82
N ASP A 380 -27.32 -12.24 -11.47
CA ASP A 380 -27.33 -12.76 -10.12
C ASP A 380 -25.93 -13.20 -9.67
N ASN A 381 -25.74 -13.42 -8.38
CA ASN A 381 -24.43 -13.67 -7.80
C ASN A 381 -23.76 -14.94 -8.39
N ASP A 382 -24.54 -16.01 -8.65
CA ASP A 382 -24.03 -17.28 -9.15
C ASP A 382 -23.65 -17.17 -10.62
N ASN A 383 -24.46 -16.56 -11.46
CA ASN A 383 -24.17 -16.28 -12.86
C ASN A 383 -22.99 -15.33 -13.02
N SER A 384 -22.84 -14.32 -12.15
CA SER A 384 -21.70 -13.43 -12.12
C SER A 384 -20.38 -14.15 -11.77
N ILE A 385 -20.43 -15.12 -10.84
CA ILE A 385 -19.27 -15.97 -10.52
C ILE A 385 -18.96 -16.91 -11.68
N TYR A 386 -19.99 -17.52 -12.28
CA TYR A 386 -19.83 -18.42 -13.42
C TYR A 386 -19.23 -17.69 -14.63
N PHE A 387 -19.74 -16.49 -14.94
CA PHE A 387 -19.17 -15.62 -15.97
C PHE A 387 -17.67 -15.35 -15.74
N SER A 388 -17.30 -14.99 -14.52
CA SER A 388 -15.89 -14.72 -14.17
C SER A 388 -15.01 -15.98 -14.38
N LYS A 389 -15.51 -17.17 -14.01
CA LYS A 389 -14.79 -18.45 -14.23
C LYS A 389 -14.64 -18.76 -15.70
N THR A 390 -15.68 -18.55 -16.51
CA THR A 390 -15.68 -18.71 -17.96
C THR A 390 -14.62 -17.81 -18.62
N CYS A 391 -14.61 -16.52 -18.27
CA CYS A 391 -13.57 -15.58 -18.73
C CYS A 391 -12.16 -16.09 -18.41
N ILE A 392 -11.90 -16.49 -17.16
CA ILE A 392 -10.58 -16.97 -16.73
C ILE A 392 -10.16 -18.20 -17.54
N THR A 393 -11.06 -19.16 -17.73
CA THR A 393 -10.78 -20.41 -18.45
C THR A 393 -10.46 -20.17 -19.91
N HIS A 394 -11.29 -19.39 -20.60
CA HIS A 394 -11.12 -19.17 -22.04
C HIS A 394 -9.94 -18.26 -22.37
N VAL A 395 -9.71 -17.19 -21.58
CA VAL A 395 -8.53 -16.33 -21.75
C VAL A 395 -7.25 -17.15 -21.56
N GLN A 396 -7.19 -18.01 -20.54
CA GLN A 396 -6.04 -18.90 -20.33
C GLN A 396 -5.83 -19.83 -21.53
N ARG A 397 -6.88 -20.46 -22.04
CA ARG A 397 -6.79 -21.39 -23.19
C ARG A 397 -6.33 -20.68 -24.45
N MET A 398 -6.93 -19.56 -24.80
CA MET A 398 -6.56 -18.78 -25.99
C MET A 398 -5.10 -18.33 -25.94
N CYS A 399 -4.66 -17.79 -24.79
CA CYS A 399 -3.27 -17.37 -24.60
C CYS A 399 -2.30 -18.54 -24.63
N SER A 400 -2.65 -19.68 -24.01
CA SER A 400 -1.79 -20.86 -24.01
C SER A 400 -1.59 -21.40 -25.44
N VAL A 401 -2.65 -21.46 -26.24
CA VAL A 401 -2.54 -21.87 -27.63
C VAL A 401 -1.77 -20.86 -28.48
N PHE A 402 -1.99 -19.56 -28.25
CA PHE A 402 -1.32 -18.51 -29.05
C PHE A 402 0.18 -18.45 -28.79
N TYR A 403 0.62 -18.55 -27.53
CA TYR A 403 2.04 -18.40 -27.17
C TYR A 403 2.83 -19.71 -27.23
N ASN A 404 2.19 -20.89 -27.19
CA ASN A 404 2.88 -22.18 -27.21
C ASN A 404 2.86 -22.83 -28.60
N SER A 405 2.13 -22.30 -29.58
CA SER A 405 2.14 -22.69 -31.00
C SER A 405 3.09 -21.82 -31.83
#